data_9758b44251aba879873dfae7dba720dd
#
_entry.id   9758b44251aba879873dfae7dba720dd
#
_cell.length_a   1.000
_cell.length_b   1.000
_cell.length_c   1.000
_cell.angle_alpha   90.00
_cell.angle_beta   90.00
_cell.angle_gamma   90.00
#
_symmetry.space_group_name_H-M   'P 1'
#
loop_
_entity.id
_entity.type
_entity.pdbx_description
1 polymer ?
#
loop_
_entity_poly.entity_id
_entity_poly.type
_entity_poly.pdbx_seq_one_letter_code
_entity_poly.pdbx_strand_id
1 'polypeptide(L)'
;REAGMRSASDVAYLQRVNLTDVNTVLTDHAQKMRKGLSERSAAMNGNGPRRINSQDIFNCKISDYPTKGNVKALVILVSFTDRQFQDDNPHAVWNNKLNGRNYTEGNSTGSVWDYYHQASDGQYDPDFVLVGPVKVAHGVSYYGGNSYGGQDNYERVGELVAEATALAADSLDYSQFDTDGDGKVDNVYFIYAGYGEADSYYSNTIWPHSYYYSELISQYSSQLDSLKFNGKEIDRYTMSQEINGQNNQTVGIGTFTHEFGHVLGFADHYNTVNPYASGQLSSWDLMASGSYNNDQH
;
A
#
# COMPACT_ATOMS: atom_id res chain seq x y z
N ARG A 1 28.23 4.62 -4.32
CA ARG A 1 29.58 5.13 -4.70
C ARG A 1 30.60 4.11 -4.25
N GLU A 2 31.65 3.84 -5.06
CA GLU A 2 32.77 3.01 -4.67
C GLU A 2 33.44 3.55 -3.40
N ALA A 3 34.01 2.68 -2.56
CA ALA A 3 34.52 3.03 -1.23
C ALA A 3 35.54 4.20 -1.23
N GLY A 4 36.23 4.45 -2.35
CA GLY A 4 37.17 5.57 -2.51
C GLY A 4 36.57 6.92 -2.91
N MET A 5 35.24 7.01 -3.14
CA MET A 5 34.56 8.24 -3.58
C MET A 5 33.63 8.82 -2.50
N ARG A 6 33.71 8.34 -1.28
CA ARG A 6 32.85 8.82 -0.19
C ARG A 6 33.40 10.13 0.38
N SER A 7 32.52 11.11 0.57
CA SER A 7 32.90 12.36 1.26
C SER A 7 33.18 12.08 2.75
N ALA A 8 33.90 12.99 3.41
CA ALA A 8 34.12 12.90 4.85
C ALA A 8 32.79 12.90 5.66
N SER A 9 31.75 13.56 5.15
CA SER A 9 30.40 13.53 5.72
C SER A 9 29.74 12.17 5.56
N ASP A 10 29.90 11.50 4.41
CA ASP A 10 29.39 10.14 4.20
C ASP A 10 30.07 9.14 5.14
N VAL A 11 31.39 9.27 5.34
CA VAL A 11 32.15 8.43 6.27
C VAL A 11 31.71 8.66 7.72
N ALA A 12 31.56 9.92 8.13
CA ALA A 12 31.09 10.28 9.47
C ALA A 12 29.65 9.81 9.72
N TYR A 13 28.77 9.88 8.70
CA TYR A 13 27.43 9.32 8.76
C TYR A 13 27.46 7.81 8.94
N LEU A 14 28.24 7.08 8.13
CA LEU A 14 28.37 5.64 8.20
C LEU A 14 29.00 5.12 9.50
N GLN A 15 29.87 5.93 10.13
CA GLN A 15 30.42 5.62 11.46
C GLN A 15 29.42 5.87 12.58
N ARG A 16 28.53 6.82 12.42
CA ARG A 16 27.48 7.17 13.40
C ARG A 16 26.31 6.19 13.33
N VAL A 17 25.96 5.71 12.14
CA VAL A 17 25.02 4.61 11.93
C VAL A 17 25.88 3.33 11.92
N ASN A 18 25.88 2.59 13.01
CA ASN A 18 26.62 1.34 13.05
C ASN A 18 26.10 0.42 11.94
N LEU A 19 26.80 0.37 10.81
CA LEU A 19 26.39 -0.36 9.59
C LEU A 19 26.09 -1.84 9.87
N THR A 20 26.74 -2.41 10.88
CA THR A 20 26.48 -3.79 11.30
C THR A 20 25.07 -3.90 11.89
N ASP A 21 24.65 -2.93 12.69
CA ASP A 21 23.32 -2.94 13.31
C ASP A 21 22.24 -2.64 12.27
N VAL A 22 22.47 -1.68 11.38
CA VAL A 22 21.53 -1.36 10.27
C VAL A 22 21.34 -2.58 9.37
N ASN A 23 22.42 -3.24 8.96
CA ASN A 23 22.31 -4.46 8.16
C ASN A 23 21.62 -5.60 8.92
N THR A 24 21.87 -5.74 10.21
CA THR A 24 21.21 -6.76 11.04
C THR A 24 19.71 -6.46 11.17
N VAL A 25 19.33 -5.21 11.47
CA VAL A 25 17.93 -4.81 11.59
C VAL A 25 17.21 -4.96 10.26
N LEU A 26 17.77 -4.49 9.15
CA LEU A 26 17.20 -4.65 7.82
C LEU A 26 17.09 -6.13 7.42
N THR A 27 18.10 -6.94 7.76
CA THR A 27 18.07 -8.38 7.48
C THR A 27 17.00 -9.08 8.32
N ASP A 28 16.89 -8.76 9.60
CA ASP A 28 15.88 -9.33 10.50
C ASP A 28 14.48 -8.91 10.07
N HIS A 29 14.28 -7.64 9.71
CA HIS A 29 13.02 -7.14 9.20
C HIS A 29 12.65 -7.83 7.88
N ALA A 30 13.56 -7.87 6.93
CA ALA A 30 13.36 -8.57 5.67
C ALA A 30 13.12 -10.08 5.86
N GLN A 31 13.75 -10.72 6.85
CA GLN A 31 13.50 -12.13 7.19
C GLN A 31 12.12 -12.33 7.78
N LYS A 32 11.68 -11.46 8.69
CA LYS A 32 10.34 -11.51 9.27
C LYS A 32 9.25 -11.26 8.22
N MET A 33 9.44 -10.26 7.36
CA MET A 33 8.56 -10.01 6.20
C MET A 33 8.51 -11.23 5.28
N ARG A 34 9.67 -11.79 4.93
CA ARG A 34 9.76 -13.01 4.11
C ARG A 34 9.07 -14.20 4.77
N LYS A 35 9.20 -14.34 6.09
CA LYS A 35 8.52 -15.41 6.83
C LYS A 35 7.01 -15.24 6.78
N GLY A 36 6.49 -14.06 7.05
CA GLY A 36 5.06 -13.75 6.95
C GLY A 36 4.53 -13.99 5.53
N LEU A 37 5.25 -13.52 4.50
CA LEU A 37 4.90 -13.74 3.10
C LEU A 37 4.95 -15.24 2.70
N SER A 38 5.94 -16.00 3.24
CA SER A 38 6.07 -17.45 3.01
C SER A 38 4.92 -18.23 3.62
N GLU A 39 4.59 -17.92 4.87
CA GLU A 39 3.48 -18.57 5.58
C GLU A 39 2.16 -18.30 4.86
N ARG A 40 1.95 -17.08 4.35
CA ARG A 40 0.77 -16.73 3.53
C ARG A 40 0.77 -17.43 2.17
N SER A 41 1.88 -17.44 1.46
CA SER A 41 2.00 -18.13 0.17
C SER A 41 1.76 -19.64 0.31
N ALA A 42 2.24 -20.25 1.40
CA ALA A 42 1.99 -21.65 1.70
C ALA A 42 0.53 -21.91 2.11
N ALA A 43 -0.10 -20.98 2.85
CA ALA A 43 -1.49 -21.07 3.27
C ALA A 43 -2.48 -20.87 2.13
N MET A 44 -2.12 -20.08 1.12
CA MET A 44 -3.01 -19.71 0.01
C MET A 44 -3.18 -20.78 -1.07
N ASN A 45 -2.45 -21.93 -1.04
CA ASN A 45 -2.62 -23.03 -2.02
C ASN A 45 -2.93 -22.58 -3.47
N GLY A 46 -2.38 -21.47 -3.91
CA GLY A 46 -2.59 -20.91 -5.24
C GLY A 46 -3.87 -20.08 -5.44
N ASN A 47 -4.70 -19.89 -4.43
CA ASN A 47 -6.00 -19.19 -4.54
C ASN A 47 -6.05 -17.84 -3.80
N GLY A 48 -4.94 -17.30 -3.37
CA GLY A 48 -4.88 -15.96 -2.78
C GLY A 48 -4.94 -14.84 -3.81
N PRO A 49 -5.00 -13.56 -3.37
CA PRO A 49 -4.93 -12.40 -4.25
C PRO A 49 -3.86 -12.61 -5.31
N ARG A 50 -4.24 -12.48 -6.56
CA ARG A 50 -3.32 -12.70 -7.68
C ARG A 50 -2.25 -11.63 -7.60
N ARG A 51 -1.13 -11.97 -6.99
CA ARG A 51 0.09 -11.19 -7.20
C ARG A 51 0.40 -11.30 -8.68
N ILE A 52 0.66 -10.17 -9.31
CA ILE A 52 1.18 -10.17 -10.67
C ILE A 52 2.43 -11.05 -10.63
N ASN A 53 2.35 -12.25 -11.20
CA ASN A 53 3.47 -13.17 -11.20
C ASN A 53 4.45 -12.77 -12.32
N SER A 54 5.66 -13.34 -12.29
CA SER A 54 6.68 -13.04 -13.29
C SER A 54 6.25 -13.39 -14.73
N GLN A 55 5.27 -14.27 -14.92
CA GLN A 55 4.72 -14.60 -16.25
C GLN A 55 3.75 -13.54 -16.74
N ASP A 56 3.05 -12.84 -15.84
CA ASP A 56 2.19 -11.71 -16.21
C ASP A 56 3.03 -10.51 -16.69
N ILE A 57 4.28 -10.36 -16.19
CA ILE A 57 5.25 -9.36 -16.69
C ILE A 57 5.62 -9.65 -18.17
N PHE A 58 5.80 -10.91 -18.55
CA PHE A 58 6.11 -11.28 -19.93
C PHE A 58 4.90 -11.14 -20.85
N ASN A 59 3.69 -11.24 -20.34
CA ASN A 59 2.45 -11.02 -21.10
C ASN A 59 2.03 -9.55 -21.14
N CYS A 60 2.79 -8.65 -20.51
CA CYS A 60 2.67 -7.19 -20.49
C CYS A 60 1.26 -6.66 -20.80
N LYS A 61 0.25 -6.99 -20.01
CA LYS A 61 -0.83 -6.06 -19.81
C LYS A 61 -0.26 -5.02 -18.84
N ILE A 62 0.34 -4.00 -19.42
CA ILE A 62 0.59 -2.74 -18.75
C ILE A 62 -0.75 -2.37 -18.11
N SER A 63 -0.74 -2.01 -16.85
CA SER A 63 -1.92 -1.51 -16.17
C SER A 63 -2.67 -0.54 -17.09
N ASP A 64 -3.98 -0.68 -17.20
CA ASP A 64 -4.82 0.28 -17.92
C ASP A 64 -4.85 1.65 -17.18
N TYR A 65 -4.23 1.74 -15.99
CA TYR A 65 -4.10 2.97 -15.22
C TYR A 65 -3.18 3.97 -15.93
N PRO A 66 -3.59 5.25 -16.04
CA PRO A 66 -2.78 6.27 -16.69
C PRO A 66 -1.44 6.50 -15.97
N THR A 67 -0.35 6.45 -16.70
CA THR A 67 1.03 6.58 -16.16
C THR A 67 1.72 7.86 -16.60
N LYS A 68 1.00 8.81 -17.22
CA LYS A 68 1.53 10.10 -17.68
C LYS A 68 0.52 11.22 -17.49
N GLY A 69 1.05 12.43 -17.32
CA GLY A 69 0.27 13.65 -17.16
C GLY A 69 -0.27 13.81 -15.74
N ASN A 70 -1.21 14.72 -15.57
CA ASN A 70 -1.90 14.93 -14.30
C ASN A 70 -3.07 13.95 -14.19
N VAL A 71 -2.98 13.02 -13.26
CA VAL A 71 -3.94 11.93 -13.08
C VAL A 71 -4.54 11.98 -11.69
N LYS A 72 -5.87 12.09 -11.60
CA LYS A 72 -6.58 12.01 -10.33
C LYS A 72 -6.56 10.60 -9.79
N ALA A 73 -6.17 10.45 -8.52
CA ALA A 73 -6.15 9.19 -7.79
C ALA A 73 -7.03 9.31 -6.54
N LEU A 74 -8.03 8.45 -6.41
CA LEU A 74 -8.94 8.49 -5.27
C LEU A 74 -8.31 7.83 -4.05
N VAL A 75 -8.37 8.53 -2.89
CA VAL A 75 -7.94 8.01 -1.59
C VAL A 75 -9.06 8.20 -0.57
N ILE A 76 -9.50 7.12 0.05
CA ILE A 76 -10.51 7.13 1.11
C ILE A 76 -9.83 6.82 2.45
N LEU A 77 -9.94 7.72 3.40
CA LEU A 77 -9.50 7.50 4.77
C LEU A 77 -10.60 6.72 5.52
N VAL A 78 -10.23 5.64 6.20
CA VAL A 78 -11.17 4.75 6.89
C VAL A 78 -10.84 4.63 8.37
N SER A 79 -11.82 4.89 9.22
CA SER A 79 -11.75 4.64 10.65
C SER A 79 -12.74 3.55 11.09
N PHE A 80 -12.47 2.91 12.21
CA PHE A 80 -13.26 1.81 12.76
C PHE A 80 -13.98 2.23 14.04
N THR A 81 -14.87 1.38 14.56
CA THR A 81 -15.55 1.66 15.82
C THR A 81 -14.59 1.72 17.01
N ASP A 82 -13.53 0.90 16.98
CA ASP A 82 -12.51 0.77 18.02
C ASP A 82 -11.16 1.42 17.70
N ARG A 83 -11.02 1.99 16.49
CA ARG A 83 -9.77 2.62 16.05
C ARG A 83 -10.05 3.87 15.20
N GLN A 84 -9.53 4.99 15.67
CA GLN A 84 -9.51 6.26 14.94
C GLN A 84 -8.07 6.58 14.52
N PHE A 85 -7.89 7.49 13.58
CA PHE A 85 -6.57 8.03 13.26
C PHE A 85 -5.93 8.67 14.49
N GLN A 86 -4.59 8.62 14.57
CA GLN A 86 -3.84 9.24 15.69
C GLN A 86 -3.89 10.76 15.63
N ASP A 87 -3.85 11.31 14.42
CA ASP A 87 -3.89 12.76 14.23
C ASP A 87 -5.32 13.29 14.33
N ASP A 88 -5.47 14.47 14.94
CA ASP A 88 -6.77 15.16 15.05
C ASP A 88 -7.31 15.61 13.69
N ASN A 89 -6.44 15.84 12.72
CA ASN A 89 -6.81 16.20 11.35
C ASN A 89 -6.10 15.28 10.32
N PRO A 90 -6.51 14.02 10.24
CA PRO A 90 -5.86 13.05 9.38
C PRO A 90 -5.93 13.44 7.89
N HIS A 91 -7.01 14.11 7.47
CA HIS A 91 -7.15 14.57 6.11
C HIS A 91 -6.01 15.55 5.72
N ALA A 92 -5.70 16.53 6.56
CA ALA A 92 -4.62 17.48 6.28
C ALA A 92 -3.24 16.79 6.30
N VAL A 93 -2.99 15.91 7.27
CA VAL A 93 -1.73 15.17 7.40
C VAL A 93 -1.50 14.32 6.15
N TRP A 94 -2.47 13.51 5.77
CA TRP A 94 -2.35 12.65 4.60
C TRP A 94 -2.31 13.43 3.29
N ASN A 95 -3.06 14.53 3.17
CA ASN A 95 -2.94 15.39 1.99
C ASN A 95 -1.52 15.93 1.82
N ASN A 96 -0.86 16.36 2.90
CA ASN A 96 0.54 16.80 2.83
C ASN A 96 1.48 15.67 2.46
N LYS A 97 1.32 14.47 3.04
CA LYS A 97 2.13 13.29 2.71
C LYS A 97 1.98 12.86 1.25
N LEU A 98 0.77 12.97 0.69
CA LEU A 98 0.50 12.51 -0.67
C LEU A 98 0.80 13.58 -1.72
N ASN A 99 0.39 14.84 -1.51
CA ASN A 99 0.41 15.91 -2.50
C ASN A 99 1.40 17.04 -2.19
N GLY A 100 2.00 17.10 -1.01
CA GLY A 100 2.92 18.17 -0.61
C GLY A 100 4.11 18.27 -1.57
N ARG A 101 4.52 19.51 -1.87
CA ARG A 101 5.71 19.75 -2.68
C ARG A 101 6.90 19.95 -1.76
N ASN A 102 7.99 19.22 -2.04
CA ASN A 102 9.19 19.22 -1.19
C ASN A 102 8.86 18.90 0.28
N TYR A 103 8.04 17.91 0.49
CA TYR A 103 7.57 17.48 1.81
C TYR A 103 8.73 16.92 2.65
N THR A 104 8.88 17.42 3.90
CA THR A 104 10.00 17.03 4.79
C THR A 104 9.58 16.75 6.22
N GLU A 105 8.29 16.72 6.53
CA GLU A 105 7.80 16.41 7.88
C GLU A 105 8.11 14.95 8.24
N GLY A 106 8.37 14.69 9.51
CA GLY A 106 8.67 13.34 10.00
C GLY A 106 9.95 12.71 9.42
N ASN A 107 10.94 13.52 9.03
CA ASN A 107 12.17 13.10 8.32
C ASN A 107 11.94 12.57 6.88
N SER A 108 10.80 12.86 6.30
CA SER A 108 10.53 12.50 4.90
C SER A 108 11.46 13.23 3.93
N THR A 109 11.82 12.57 2.85
CA THR A 109 12.65 13.10 1.77
C THR A 109 11.82 13.56 0.56
N GLY A 110 10.52 13.63 0.71
CA GLY A 110 9.52 14.02 -0.29
C GLY A 110 8.15 13.45 0.06
N SER A 111 7.13 13.88 -0.67
CA SER A 111 5.80 13.28 -0.66
C SER A 111 5.70 12.13 -1.67
N VAL A 112 4.55 11.46 -1.73
CA VAL A 112 4.26 10.48 -2.79
C VAL A 112 4.30 11.17 -4.16
N TRP A 113 3.77 12.39 -4.27
CA TRP A 113 3.88 13.19 -5.49
C TRP A 113 5.33 13.48 -5.86
N ASP A 114 6.15 13.98 -4.90
CA ASP A 114 7.57 14.28 -5.14
C ASP A 114 8.31 13.05 -5.68
N TYR A 115 8.02 11.88 -5.09
CA TYR A 115 8.61 10.62 -5.53
C TYR A 115 8.26 10.27 -6.98
N TYR A 116 6.96 10.23 -7.32
CA TYR A 116 6.54 9.84 -8.66
C TYR A 116 6.86 10.88 -9.72
N HIS A 117 6.77 12.16 -9.39
CA HIS A 117 7.20 13.24 -10.28
C HIS A 117 8.68 13.10 -10.62
N GLN A 118 9.54 12.90 -9.62
CA GLN A 118 10.98 12.72 -9.82
C GLN A 118 11.30 11.41 -10.56
N ALA A 119 10.69 10.29 -10.16
CA ALA A 119 10.94 8.98 -10.75
C ALA A 119 10.52 8.91 -12.22
N SER A 120 9.52 9.70 -12.62
CA SER A 120 9.03 9.79 -14.01
C SER A 120 9.71 10.88 -14.86
N ASP A 121 10.71 11.57 -14.33
CA ASP A 121 11.32 12.76 -14.96
C ASP A 121 10.27 13.84 -15.30
N GLY A 122 9.33 14.08 -14.38
CA GLY A 122 8.25 15.05 -14.50
C GLY A 122 7.16 14.69 -15.51
N GLN A 123 7.10 13.43 -15.95
CA GLN A 123 6.08 13.01 -16.92
C GLN A 123 4.77 12.56 -16.26
N TYR A 124 4.79 12.23 -14.95
CA TYR A 124 3.63 11.78 -14.20
C TYR A 124 3.43 12.65 -12.96
N ASP A 125 2.25 13.26 -12.87
CA ASP A 125 1.83 14.13 -11.78
C ASP A 125 0.53 13.58 -11.16
N PRO A 126 0.59 12.67 -10.19
CA PRO A 126 -0.62 12.19 -9.51
C PRO A 126 -1.26 13.32 -8.69
N ASP A 127 -2.58 13.43 -8.76
CA ASP A 127 -3.40 14.31 -7.93
C ASP A 127 -4.25 13.45 -7.00
N PHE A 128 -3.78 13.22 -5.78
CA PHE A 128 -4.46 12.39 -4.81
C PHE A 128 -5.64 13.15 -4.18
N VAL A 129 -6.85 12.76 -4.53
CA VAL A 129 -8.09 13.34 -4.00
C VAL A 129 -8.51 12.54 -2.77
N LEU A 130 -8.42 13.16 -1.59
CA LEU A 130 -8.73 12.52 -0.32
C LEU A 130 -10.18 12.76 0.08
N VAL A 131 -10.81 11.71 0.62
CA VAL A 131 -12.16 11.72 1.19
C VAL A 131 -12.14 11.08 2.57
N GLY A 132 -13.00 11.53 3.45
CA GLY A 132 -13.15 10.97 4.81
C GLY A 132 -12.35 11.73 5.89
N PRO A 133 -12.11 11.12 7.05
CA PRO A 133 -12.32 9.70 7.37
C PRO A 133 -13.81 9.27 7.37
N VAL A 134 -14.11 8.20 6.65
CA VAL A 134 -15.39 7.51 6.81
C VAL A 134 -15.28 6.52 7.98
N LYS A 135 -16.36 6.34 8.74
CA LYS A 135 -16.37 5.42 9.89
C LYS A 135 -17.23 4.20 9.58
N VAL A 136 -16.57 3.05 9.47
CA VAL A 136 -17.24 1.77 9.22
C VAL A 136 -17.86 1.17 10.48
N ALA A 137 -18.80 0.23 10.31
CA ALA A 137 -19.67 -0.26 11.37
C ALA A 137 -19.00 -1.17 12.41
N HIS A 138 -17.85 -1.76 12.08
CA HIS A 138 -17.17 -2.70 12.94
C HIS A 138 -15.77 -2.27 13.35
N GLY A 139 -15.15 -3.00 14.27
CA GLY A 139 -13.76 -2.81 14.70
C GLY A 139 -12.75 -3.42 13.72
N VAL A 140 -11.47 -3.05 13.89
CA VAL A 140 -10.37 -3.52 13.02
C VAL A 140 -10.35 -5.04 12.92
N SER A 141 -10.46 -5.74 14.05
CA SER A 141 -10.38 -7.22 14.08
C SER A 141 -11.53 -7.92 13.36
N TYR A 142 -12.65 -7.26 13.14
CA TYR A 142 -13.74 -7.82 12.35
C TYR A 142 -13.36 -7.94 10.88
N TYR A 143 -12.73 -6.90 10.33
CA TYR A 143 -12.35 -6.85 8.92
C TYR A 143 -11.00 -7.52 8.64
N GLY A 144 -10.03 -7.39 9.55
CA GLY A 144 -8.67 -7.87 9.39
C GLY A 144 -8.32 -9.12 10.17
N GLY A 145 -9.17 -9.55 11.12
CA GLY A 145 -8.89 -10.75 11.93
C GLY A 145 -8.76 -11.99 11.07
N ASN A 146 -7.65 -12.72 11.24
CA ASN A 146 -7.39 -13.91 10.46
C ASN A 146 -8.45 -15.00 10.70
N SER A 147 -8.84 -15.69 9.63
CA SER A 147 -9.76 -16.81 9.67
C SER A 147 -9.11 -18.04 10.33
N TYR A 148 -9.92 -19.10 10.54
CA TYR A 148 -9.41 -20.35 11.05
C TYR A 148 -8.28 -20.91 10.16
N GLY A 149 -7.13 -21.15 10.77
CA GLY A 149 -5.92 -21.59 10.05
C GLY A 149 -4.91 -20.47 9.76
N GLY A 150 -5.16 -19.25 10.27
CA GLY A 150 -4.22 -18.13 10.16
C GLY A 150 -4.19 -17.46 8.77
N GLN A 151 -5.27 -17.62 7.99
CA GLN A 151 -5.42 -16.94 6.70
C GLN A 151 -6.15 -15.61 6.89
N ASP A 152 -5.80 -14.61 6.09
CA ASP A 152 -6.50 -13.33 6.04
C ASP A 152 -7.97 -13.52 5.69
N ASN A 153 -8.80 -12.70 6.30
CA ASN A 153 -10.24 -12.74 6.08
C ASN A 153 -10.64 -11.84 4.90
N TYR A 154 -10.33 -12.27 3.70
CA TYR A 154 -10.62 -11.49 2.48
C TYR A 154 -12.11 -11.24 2.23
N GLU A 155 -13.00 -12.11 2.73
CA GLU A 155 -14.45 -11.86 2.69
C GLU A 155 -14.80 -10.59 3.46
N ARG A 156 -14.23 -10.42 4.66
CA ARG A 156 -14.43 -9.24 5.50
C ARG A 156 -13.75 -8.00 4.94
N VAL A 157 -12.62 -8.17 4.29
CA VAL A 157 -11.99 -7.09 3.52
C VAL A 157 -12.91 -6.61 2.39
N GLY A 158 -13.59 -7.53 1.70
CA GLY A 158 -14.60 -7.19 0.70
C GLY A 158 -15.75 -6.37 1.28
N GLU A 159 -16.24 -6.73 2.47
CA GLU A 159 -17.25 -5.93 3.19
C GLU A 159 -16.73 -4.53 3.52
N LEU A 160 -15.47 -4.41 3.98
CA LEU A 160 -14.84 -3.12 4.26
C LEU A 160 -14.80 -2.22 3.02
N VAL A 161 -14.36 -2.77 1.88
CA VAL A 161 -14.31 -2.05 0.60
C VAL A 161 -15.70 -1.56 0.21
N ALA A 162 -16.71 -2.44 0.27
CA ALA A 162 -18.09 -2.10 -0.07
C ALA A 162 -18.65 -1.00 0.84
N GLU A 163 -18.47 -1.12 2.13
CA GLU A 163 -18.98 -0.16 3.10
C GLU A 163 -18.29 1.19 3.00
N ALA A 164 -16.96 1.20 2.95
CA ALA A 164 -16.20 2.45 2.88
C ALA A 164 -16.48 3.23 1.59
N THR A 165 -16.62 2.54 0.46
CA THR A 165 -17.03 3.15 -0.81
C THR A 165 -18.44 3.71 -0.75
N ALA A 166 -19.39 3.00 -0.16
CA ALA A 166 -20.76 3.49 -0.01
C ALA A 166 -20.82 4.74 0.88
N LEU A 167 -20.11 4.75 1.99
CA LEU A 167 -20.03 5.90 2.90
C LEU A 167 -19.37 7.13 2.26
N ALA A 168 -18.42 6.94 1.37
CA ALA A 168 -17.76 8.03 0.65
C ALA A 168 -18.65 8.63 -0.47
N ALA A 169 -19.62 7.87 -0.99
CA ALA A 169 -20.44 8.27 -2.13
C ALA A 169 -21.28 9.54 -1.90
N ASP A 170 -21.61 9.87 -0.65
CA ASP A 170 -22.35 11.09 -0.30
C ASP A 170 -21.54 12.38 -0.55
N SER A 171 -20.21 12.28 -0.57
CA SER A 171 -19.30 13.43 -0.69
C SER A 171 -18.41 13.38 -1.95
N LEU A 172 -18.61 12.40 -2.81
CA LEU A 172 -17.70 12.07 -3.90
C LEU A 172 -18.47 11.69 -5.17
N ASP A 173 -18.01 12.19 -6.32
CA ASP A 173 -18.43 11.72 -7.64
C ASP A 173 -17.35 10.80 -8.22
N TYR A 174 -17.60 9.50 -8.17
CA TYR A 174 -16.71 8.47 -8.66
C TYR A 174 -16.42 8.56 -10.16
N SER A 175 -17.30 9.21 -10.95
CA SER A 175 -17.08 9.35 -12.40
C SER A 175 -15.82 10.15 -12.76
N GLN A 176 -15.28 10.93 -11.81
CA GLN A 176 -14.05 11.70 -12.01
C GLN A 176 -12.79 10.85 -12.02
N PHE A 177 -12.87 9.58 -11.62
CA PHE A 177 -11.75 8.66 -11.48
C PHE A 177 -11.81 7.47 -12.48
N ASP A 178 -12.62 7.60 -13.50
CA ASP A 178 -12.63 6.77 -14.71
C ASP A 178 -11.97 7.61 -15.83
N THR A 179 -10.65 7.60 -15.86
CA THR A 179 -9.89 8.53 -16.71
C THR A 179 -9.73 8.04 -18.14
N ASP A 180 -9.86 6.74 -18.39
CA ASP A 180 -9.81 6.14 -19.72
C ASP A 180 -11.20 5.94 -20.34
N GLY A 181 -12.27 6.12 -19.55
CA GLY A 181 -13.66 6.04 -20.02
C GLY A 181 -14.19 4.63 -20.23
N ASP A 182 -13.58 3.62 -19.61
CA ASP A 182 -13.98 2.22 -19.74
C ASP A 182 -15.24 1.85 -18.91
N GLY A 183 -15.71 2.78 -18.07
CA GLY A 183 -16.86 2.60 -17.20
C GLY A 183 -16.51 2.08 -15.81
N LYS A 184 -15.23 2.01 -15.48
CA LYS A 184 -14.73 1.63 -14.17
C LYS A 184 -13.95 2.78 -13.52
N VAL A 185 -13.92 2.80 -12.20
CA VAL A 185 -12.98 3.62 -11.44
C VAL A 185 -11.58 2.99 -11.55
N ASP A 186 -10.60 3.76 -11.98
CA ASP A 186 -9.24 3.26 -12.26
C ASP A 186 -8.62 2.56 -11.06
N ASN A 187 -8.79 3.13 -9.85
CA ASN A 187 -8.44 2.52 -8.57
C ASN A 187 -9.05 3.29 -7.39
N VAL A 188 -9.38 2.61 -6.31
CA VAL A 188 -9.71 3.23 -5.02
C VAL A 188 -8.65 2.82 -4.00
N TYR A 189 -7.92 3.81 -3.45
CA TYR A 189 -6.93 3.56 -2.41
C TYR A 189 -7.55 3.82 -1.03
N PHE A 190 -7.46 2.87 -0.11
CA PHE A 190 -7.91 3.01 1.27
C PHE A 190 -6.71 3.16 2.20
N ILE A 191 -6.71 4.22 3.03
CA ILE A 191 -5.80 4.35 4.16
C ILE A 191 -6.63 4.10 5.41
N TYR A 192 -6.34 3.01 6.12
CA TYR A 192 -7.09 2.64 7.31
C TYR A 192 -6.35 3.01 8.59
N ALA A 193 -7.11 3.46 9.60
CA ALA A 193 -6.60 3.85 10.91
C ALA A 193 -5.98 2.68 11.65
N GLY A 194 -4.84 2.90 12.27
CA GLY A 194 -4.14 1.90 13.08
C GLY A 194 -3.07 1.12 12.34
N TYR A 195 -2.77 -0.07 12.85
CA TYR A 195 -1.66 -0.90 12.40
C TYR A 195 -2.02 -1.78 11.22
N GLY A 196 -1.01 -2.05 10.34
CA GLY A 196 -1.08 -3.11 9.36
C GLY A 196 -0.44 -4.41 9.86
N GLU A 197 -0.88 -5.56 9.38
CA GLU A 197 -0.32 -6.85 9.78
C GLU A 197 1.13 -7.02 9.30
N ALA A 198 1.47 -6.43 8.16
CA ALA A 198 2.76 -6.61 7.51
C ALA A 198 3.96 -6.18 8.36
N ASP A 199 3.82 -5.13 9.16
CA ASP A 199 4.91 -4.57 9.98
C ASP A 199 4.65 -4.68 11.49
N SER A 200 3.41 -4.80 11.94
CA SER A 200 3.06 -4.98 13.35
C SER A 200 3.04 -6.44 13.79
N TYR A 201 2.82 -7.37 12.86
CA TYR A 201 2.60 -8.80 13.12
C TYR A 201 1.34 -9.09 13.96
N TYR A 202 0.41 -8.14 14.06
CA TYR A 202 -0.87 -8.36 14.72
C TYR A 202 -1.83 -9.05 13.74
N SER A 203 -2.06 -10.34 13.94
CA SER A 203 -2.94 -11.18 13.10
C SER A 203 -4.42 -10.79 13.13
N ASN A 204 -4.77 -9.76 13.87
CA ASN A 204 -6.11 -9.19 13.95
C ASN A 204 -6.20 -7.81 13.26
N THR A 205 -5.25 -7.49 12.40
CA THR A 205 -5.23 -6.29 11.57
C THR A 205 -5.22 -6.65 10.09
N ILE A 206 -5.36 -5.65 9.22
CA ILE A 206 -5.44 -5.86 7.78
C ILE A 206 -4.02 -5.84 7.19
N TRP A 207 -3.76 -6.76 6.28
CA TRP A 207 -2.51 -6.74 5.49
C TRP A 207 -2.62 -5.71 4.37
N PRO A 208 -1.63 -4.81 4.16
CA PRO A 208 -1.56 -3.93 2.99
C PRO A 208 -1.51 -4.74 1.69
N HIS A 209 -2.30 -4.34 0.71
CA HIS A 209 -2.34 -5.05 -0.57
C HIS A 209 -3.06 -4.25 -1.66
N SER A 210 -2.85 -4.64 -2.91
CA SER A 210 -3.60 -4.19 -4.08
C SER A 210 -4.30 -5.38 -4.73
N TYR A 211 -5.61 -5.26 -5.03
CA TYR A 211 -6.41 -6.39 -5.54
C TYR A 211 -7.64 -5.95 -6.33
N TYR A 212 -8.43 -6.95 -6.78
CA TYR A 212 -9.69 -6.75 -7.49
C TYR A 212 -10.88 -7.21 -6.66
N TYR A 213 -11.88 -6.35 -6.52
CA TYR A 213 -13.09 -6.64 -5.76
C TYR A 213 -13.91 -7.79 -6.36
N SER A 214 -13.97 -7.88 -7.69
CA SER A 214 -14.61 -8.98 -8.42
C SER A 214 -13.99 -10.34 -8.10
N GLU A 215 -12.69 -10.40 -7.86
CA GLU A 215 -12.01 -11.62 -7.44
C GLU A 215 -12.39 -12.01 -6.01
N LEU A 216 -12.56 -11.03 -5.10
CA LEU A 216 -13.06 -11.31 -3.74
C LEU A 216 -14.46 -11.89 -3.75
N ILE A 217 -15.37 -11.30 -4.54
CA ILE A 217 -16.74 -11.83 -4.70
C ILE A 217 -16.68 -13.26 -5.22
N SER A 218 -15.90 -13.50 -6.27
CA SER A 218 -15.78 -14.81 -6.91
C SER A 218 -15.24 -15.90 -5.98
N GLN A 219 -14.29 -15.54 -5.12
CA GLN A 219 -13.56 -16.53 -4.33
C GLN A 219 -14.11 -16.71 -2.90
N TYR A 220 -14.60 -15.65 -2.28
CA TYR A 220 -14.85 -15.63 -0.85
C TYR A 220 -16.29 -15.32 -0.44
N SER A 221 -17.09 -14.67 -1.27
CA SER A 221 -18.44 -14.29 -0.88
C SER A 221 -19.45 -14.29 -2.01
N SER A 222 -20.43 -15.18 -1.92
CA SER A 222 -21.63 -15.13 -2.76
C SER A 222 -22.66 -14.07 -2.31
N GLN A 223 -22.37 -13.31 -1.26
CA GLN A 223 -23.29 -12.33 -0.66
C GLN A 223 -22.94 -10.88 -1.03
N LEU A 224 -21.76 -10.65 -1.59
CA LEU A 224 -21.33 -9.31 -2.03
C LEU A 224 -21.71 -9.10 -3.50
N ASP A 225 -22.38 -8.01 -3.78
CA ASP A 225 -22.73 -7.58 -5.13
C ASP A 225 -21.63 -6.69 -5.73
N SER A 226 -21.62 -6.54 -7.06
CA SER A 226 -20.73 -5.58 -7.73
C SER A 226 -21.00 -4.15 -7.25
N LEU A 227 -19.95 -3.40 -7.01
CA LEU A 227 -20.04 -2.01 -6.55
C LEU A 227 -20.19 -1.06 -7.73
N LYS A 228 -21.26 -0.25 -7.71
CA LYS A 228 -21.49 0.76 -8.75
C LYS A 228 -21.97 2.06 -8.13
N PHE A 229 -21.25 3.16 -8.41
CA PHE A 229 -21.57 4.51 -7.97
C PHE A 229 -21.39 5.48 -9.14
N ASN A 230 -22.31 6.44 -9.29
CA ASN A 230 -22.31 7.42 -10.38
C ASN A 230 -22.18 6.79 -11.78
N GLY A 231 -22.72 5.58 -11.96
CA GLY A 231 -22.66 4.83 -13.22
C GLY A 231 -21.31 4.16 -13.51
N LYS A 232 -20.36 4.19 -12.57
CA LYS A 232 -19.04 3.57 -12.66
C LYS A 232 -18.94 2.35 -11.75
N GLU A 233 -18.28 1.30 -12.24
CA GLU A 233 -17.96 0.11 -11.46
C GLU A 233 -16.70 0.34 -10.65
N ILE A 234 -16.69 -0.11 -9.38
CA ILE A 234 -15.50 -0.15 -8.54
C ILE A 234 -15.04 -1.59 -8.45
N ASP A 235 -13.88 -1.87 -9.00
CA ASP A 235 -13.31 -3.20 -9.05
C ASP A 235 -11.89 -3.23 -8.49
N ARG A 236 -11.01 -2.35 -8.95
CA ARG A 236 -9.63 -2.30 -8.47
C ARG A 236 -9.53 -1.48 -7.20
N TYR A 237 -8.93 -2.06 -6.17
CA TYR A 237 -8.67 -1.37 -4.92
C TYR A 237 -7.28 -1.66 -4.37
N THR A 238 -6.82 -0.78 -3.51
CA THR A 238 -5.53 -0.85 -2.83
C THR A 238 -5.72 -0.40 -1.39
N MET A 239 -4.97 -0.92 -0.43
CA MET A 239 -5.06 -0.45 0.95
C MET A 239 -3.77 -0.54 1.72
N SER A 240 -3.55 0.42 2.65
CA SER A 240 -2.44 0.44 3.58
C SER A 240 -2.83 1.04 4.93
N GLN A 241 -2.00 0.79 5.93
CA GLN A 241 -2.20 1.25 7.31
C GLN A 241 -1.76 2.69 7.54
N GLU A 242 -2.24 3.25 8.67
CA GLU A 242 -1.78 4.54 9.18
C GLU A 242 -0.49 4.42 10.02
N ILE A 243 -0.38 3.37 10.85
CA ILE A 243 0.63 3.27 11.90
C ILE A 243 1.70 2.26 11.54
N ASN A 244 2.96 2.69 11.69
CA ASN A 244 4.12 1.79 11.62
C ASN A 244 4.19 0.93 12.89
N GLY A 245 4.14 -0.38 12.72
CA GLY A 245 4.15 -1.34 13.83
C GLY A 245 5.47 -1.41 14.60
N GLN A 246 6.56 -0.84 14.06
CA GLN A 246 7.88 -0.88 14.70
C GLN A 246 8.08 0.27 15.69
N ASN A 247 7.59 1.46 15.37
CA ASN A 247 7.83 2.66 16.16
C ASN A 247 6.56 3.34 16.70
N ASN A 248 5.37 2.83 16.36
CA ASN A 248 4.06 3.36 16.72
C ASN A 248 3.81 4.82 16.25
N GLN A 249 4.51 5.23 15.20
CA GLN A 249 4.33 6.53 14.56
C GLN A 249 3.46 6.38 13.31
N THR A 250 2.88 7.47 12.83
CA THR A 250 2.25 7.48 11.51
C THR A 250 3.29 7.08 10.46
N VAL A 251 2.97 6.11 9.61
CA VAL A 251 3.89 5.65 8.54
C VAL A 251 4.33 6.80 7.65
N GLY A 252 5.51 6.68 7.08
CA GLY A 252 5.96 7.53 5.98
C GLY A 252 5.21 7.23 4.68
N ILE A 253 5.84 7.54 3.56
CA ILE A 253 5.23 7.33 2.23
C ILE A 253 5.52 5.95 1.63
N GLY A 254 6.41 5.17 2.24
CA GLY A 254 7.00 3.97 1.62
C GLY A 254 5.97 2.91 1.25
N THR A 255 5.13 2.47 2.22
CA THR A 255 4.09 1.46 1.94
C THR A 255 3.08 1.97 0.91
N PHE A 256 2.59 3.22 1.07
CA PHE A 256 1.66 3.79 0.10
C PHE A 256 2.26 3.79 -1.31
N THR A 257 3.51 4.23 -1.45
CA THR A 257 4.19 4.33 -2.74
C THR A 257 4.41 2.94 -3.35
N HIS A 258 4.76 1.93 -2.54
CA HIS A 258 4.88 0.54 -2.99
C HIS A 258 3.55 0.00 -3.54
N GLU A 259 2.49 0.08 -2.74
CA GLU A 259 1.17 -0.42 -3.12
C GLU A 259 0.59 0.33 -4.32
N PHE A 260 0.82 1.66 -4.41
CA PHE A 260 0.44 2.43 -5.57
C PHE A 260 1.30 2.11 -6.81
N GLY A 261 2.52 1.62 -6.60
CA GLY A 261 3.35 1.04 -7.65
C GLY A 261 2.65 -0.13 -8.35
N HIS A 262 1.94 -0.98 -7.61
CA HIS A 262 1.09 -2.02 -8.19
C HIS A 262 -0.06 -1.45 -9.02
N VAL A 263 -0.64 -0.33 -8.61
CA VAL A 263 -1.66 0.38 -9.40
C VAL A 263 -1.09 0.82 -10.74
N LEU A 264 0.15 1.30 -10.78
CA LEU A 264 0.87 1.68 -12.01
C LEU A 264 1.33 0.48 -12.85
N GLY A 265 1.16 -0.76 -12.36
CA GLY A 265 1.47 -1.99 -13.09
C GLY A 265 2.81 -2.62 -12.73
N PHE A 266 3.52 -2.13 -11.71
CA PHE A 266 4.74 -2.79 -11.24
C PHE A 266 4.41 -4.07 -10.47
N ALA A 267 5.21 -5.11 -10.69
CA ALA A 267 5.17 -6.33 -9.90
C ALA A 267 6.11 -6.23 -8.70
N ASP A 268 5.92 -7.11 -7.70
CA ASP A 268 6.92 -7.32 -6.67
C ASP A 268 8.24 -7.80 -7.26
N HIS A 269 9.34 -7.16 -6.86
CA HIS A 269 10.69 -7.53 -7.28
C HIS A 269 11.44 -8.42 -6.28
N TYR A 270 10.75 -8.89 -5.25
CA TYR A 270 11.24 -9.95 -4.37
C TYR A 270 10.66 -11.31 -4.79
N ASN A 271 11.31 -12.40 -4.36
CA ASN A 271 10.84 -13.74 -4.70
C ASN A 271 9.57 -14.09 -3.90
N THR A 272 8.42 -14.06 -4.57
CA THR A 272 7.12 -14.39 -3.97
C THR A 272 6.87 -15.88 -3.81
N VAL A 273 7.66 -16.74 -4.49
CA VAL A 273 7.52 -18.20 -4.45
C VAL A 273 8.45 -18.83 -3.40
N ASN A 274 9.69 -18.33 -3.31
CA ASN A 274 10.66 -18.77 -2.32
C ASN A 274 11.22 -17.58 -1.56
N PRO A 275 10.63 -17.21 -0.43
CA PRO A 275 11.04 -16.05 0.34
C PRO A 275 12.43 -16.19 0.98
N TYR A 276 12.97 -17.41 1.00
CA TYR A 276 14.37 -17.66 1.44
C TYR A 276 15.40 -17.47 0.33
N ALA A 277 14.97 -17.33 -0.92
CA ALA A 277 15.88 -16.92 -1.99
C ALA A 277 16.30 -15.46 -1.74
N SER A 278 17.60 -15.18 -1.85
CA SER A 278 18.14 -13.83 -1.67
C SER A 278 17.44 -12.86 -2.62
N GLY A 279 16.80 -11.82 -2.07
CA GLY A 279 16.22 -10.75 -2.87
C GLY A 279 17.36 -9.96 -3.52
N GLN A 280 17.40 -9.99 -4.85
CA GLN A 280 18.51 -9.38 -5.59
C GLN A 280 18.53 -7.86 -5.48
N LEU A 281 17.36 -7.21 -5.36
CA LEU A 281 17.27 -5.76 -5.32
C LEU A 281 17.17 -5.19 -3.90
N SER A 282 16.67 -5.98 -2.92
CA SER A 282 16.62 -5.63 -1.50
C SER A 282 16.09 -4.19 -1.26
N SER A 283 16.80 -3.41 -0.44
CA SER A 283 16.44 -2.04 -0.07
C SER A 283 16.71 -0.98 -1.14
N TRP A 284 17.22 -1.38 -2.31
CA TRP A 284 17.47 -0.45 -3.42
C TRP A 284 16.27 -0.26 -4.35
N ASP A 285 15.21 -1.02 -4.15
CA ASP A 285 14.05 -1.05 -5.02
C ASP A 285 12.77 -0.93 -4.21
N LEU A 286 11.91 0.03 -4.61
CA LEU A 286 10.61 0.25 -3.98
C LEU A 286 9.74 -1.00 -3.98
N MET A 287 9.73 -1.75 -5.11
CA MET A 287 8.92 -2.97 -5.25
C MET A 287 9.57 -4.19 -4.60
N ALA A 288 10.65 -4.00 -3.84
CA ALA A 288 11.26 -4.99 -2.96
C ALA A 288 11.19 -4.51 -1.50
N SER A 289 12.34 -4.35 -0.82
CA SER A 289 12.37 -3.89 0.58
C SER A 289 12.63 -2.38 0.71
N GLY A 290 12.74 -1.66 -0.40
CA GLY A 290 13.03 -0.23 -0.40
C GLY A 290 11.94 0.63 0.23
N SER A 291 10.69 0.16 0.21
CA SER A 291 9.56 0.81 0.88
C SER A 291 9.71 0.92 2.40
N TYR A 292 10.60 0.15 3.01
CA TYR A 292 10.86 0.16 4.45
C TYR A 292 12.09 0.98 4.86
N ASN A 293 12.78 1.61 3.90
CA ASN A 293 13.92 2.46 4.20
C ASN A 293 13.51 3.64 5.09
N ASN A 294 14.39 4.02 6.03
CA ASN A 294 14.19 5.16 6.92
C ASN A 294 12.81 5.16 7.60
N ASP A 295 12.35 4.01 8.12
CA ASP A 295 11.03 3.83 8.74
C ASP A 295 9.87 4.24 7.81
N GLN A 296 10.03 3.99 6.52
CA GLN A 296 9.09 4.31 5.43
C GLN A 296 9.00 5.81 5.06
N HIS A 297 9.96 6.63 5.51
CA HIS A 297 10.03 8.08 5.21
C HIS A 297 10.88 8.44 4.00
#